data_7c91ed3a77e998bc140659ce7dfab873
#
_entry.id   7c91ed3a77e998bc140659ce7dfab873
#
_cell.length_a   1.000
_cell.length_b   1.000
_cell.length_c   1.000
_cell.angle_alpha   90.00
_cell.angle_beta   90.00
_cell.angle_gamma   90.00
#
_symmetry.space_group_name_H-M   'P 1'
#
loop_
_entity.id
_entity.type
_entity.pdbx_description
1 polymer ?
#
loop_
_entity_poly.entity_id
_entity_poly.type
_entity_poly.pdbx_seq_one_letter_code
_entity_poly.pdbx_strand_id
1 'polypeptide(L)'
;MTDLIDTTEMYLRTVLELEEEGIVPLRARISERLGHSGPTVSQTVGRMERDGLIVVTDDRSLALTDAGRQKAVDVMRKHRLAERLLSDVI
;
A
#
# COMPACT_ATOMS: atom_id res chain seq x y z
N MET A 1 11.84 1.92 -17.67
CA MET A 1 11.54 1.97 -17.05
C MET A 1 11.31 1.52 -16.09
N THR A 2 11.41 1.68 -15.46
CA THR A 2 11.23 1.10 -14.43
C THR A 2 10.41 1.70 -13.49
N ASP A 3 9.38 1.11 -13.12
CA ASP A 3 8.60 1.58 -12.07
C ASP A 3 9.35 1.43 -10.80
N LEU A 4 9.51 2.50 -10.08
CA LEU A 4 10.15 2.48 -8.80
C LEU A 4 9.31 1.77 -7.75
N ILE A 5 8.00 1.68 -7.98
CA ILE A 5 7.05 1.09 -7.05
C ILE A 5 6.23 0.04 -7.79
N ASP A 6 6.26 -1.21 -7.34
CA ASP A 6 5.43 -2.24 -7.94
C ASP A 6 4.02 -2.23 -7.31
N THR A 7 3.14 -3.09 -7.80
CA THR A 7 1.76 -3.13 -7.35
C THR A 7 1.64 -3.44 -5.87
N THR A 8 2.42 -4.38 -5.36
CA THR A 8 2.40 -4.72 -3.94
C THR A 8 2.81 -3.51 -3.10
N GLU A 9 3.86 -2.82 -3.52
CA GLU A 9 4.33 -1.63 -2.81
C GLU A 9 3.28 -0.54 -2.81
N MET A 10 2.59 -0.35 -3.92
CA MET A 10 1.52 0.62 -4.04
C MET A 10 0.39 0.34 -3.05
N TYR A 11 0.02 -0.92 -2.91
CA TYR A 11 -1.04 -1.31 -1.99
C TYR A 11 -0.62 -1.12 -0.54
N LEU A 12 0.62 -1.50 -0.20
CA LEU A 12 1.13 -1.31 1.17
C LEU A 12 1.13 0.16 1.54
N ARG A 13 1.59 0.99 0.65
CA ARG A 13 1.61 2.44 0.86
C ARG A 13 0.20 2.96 1.06
N THR A 14 -0.75 2.51 0.24
CA THR A 14 -2.13 2.95 0.34
C THR A 14 -2.76 2.57 1.68
N VAL A 15 -2.51 1.35 2.15
CA VAL A 15 -3.03 0.93 3.46
C VAL A 15 -2.44 1.79 4.57
N LEU A 16 -1.14 2.04 4.52
CA LEU A 16 -0.50 2.88 5.53
C LEU A 16 -1.06 4.30 5.51
N GLU A 17 -1.24 4.88 4.34
CA GLU A 17 -1.82 6.22 4.21
C GLU A 17 -3.23 6.28 4.78
N LEU A 18 -4.04 5.27 4.52
CA LEU A 18 -5.39 5.22 5.08
C LEU A 18 -5.36 5.19 6.59
N GLU A 19 -4.46 4.38 7.16
CA GLU A 19 -4.30 4.34 8.62
C GLU A 19 -3.92 5.70 9.17
N GLU A 20 -2.97 6.37 8.53
CA GLU A 20 -2.51 7.67 8.99
C GLU A 20 -3.60 8.73 8.92
N GLU A 21 -4.51 8.60 7.98
CA GLU A 21 -5.63 9.52 7.83
C GLU A 21 -6.82 9.18 8.73
N GLY A 22 -6.72 8.07 9.48
CA GLY A 22 -7.80 7.64 10.35
C GLY A 22 -8.95 6.98 9.61
N ILE A 23 -8.70 6.52 8.39
CA ILE A 23 -9.70 5.84 7.57
C ILE A 23 -9.48 4.34 7.67
N VAL A 24 -10.56 3.60 7.95
CA VAL A 24 -10.47 2.14 8.04
C VAL A 24 -10.06 1.57 6.68
N PRO A 25 -8.97 0.80 6.61
CA PRO A 25 -8.51 0.26 5.33
C PRO A 25 -9.39 -0.89 4.86
N LEU A 26 -10.25 -0.61 3.91
CA LEU A 26 -11.12 -1.60 3.29
C LEU A 26 -10.72 -1.75 1.83
N ARG A 27 -11.01 -2.92 1.25
CA ARG A 27 -10.76 -3.14 -0.17
C ARG A 27 -11.39 -2.05 -1.03
N ALA A 28 -12.59 -1.61 -0.66
CA ALA A 28 -13.29 -0.57 -1.39
C ALA A 28 -12.51 0.75 -1.39
N ARG A 29 -11.84 1.07 -0.28
CA ARG A 29 -11.06 2.30 -0.22
C ARG A 29 -9.86 2.23 -1.15
N ILE A 30 -9.22 1.06 -1.22
CA ILE A 30 -8.08 0.86 -2.11
C ILE A 30 -8.54 0.95 -3.57
N SER A 31 -9.66 0.30 -3.88
CA SER A 31 -10.23 0.33 -5.22
C SER A 31 -10.47 1.78 -5.67
N GLU A 32 -11.04 2.58 -4.81
CA GLU A 32 -11.32 3.98 -5.11
C GLU A 32 -10.05 4.79 -5.33
N ARG A 33 -9.05 4.59 -4.48
CA ARG A 33 -7.82 5.39 -4.56
C ARG A 33 -6.96 5.04 -5.77
N LEU A 34 -6.90 3.77 -6.10
CA LEU A 34 -6.01 3.32 -7.17
C LEU A 34 -6.71 3.13 -8.50
N GLY A 35 -8.04 3.19 -8.52
CA GLY A 35 -8.80 2.97 -9.75
C GLY A 35 -8.76 1.53 -10.23
N HIS A 36 -8.51 0.58 -9.32
CA HIS A 36 -8.48 -0.83 -9.67
C HIS A 36 -9.85 -1.46 -9.43
N SER A 37 -10.20 -2.46 -10.24
CA SER A 37 -11.47 -3.15 -10.08
C SER A 37 -11.49 -3.99 -8.80
N GLY A 38 -12.68 -4.29 -8.30
CA GLY A 38 -12.82 -5.13 -7.12
C GLY A 38 -12.10 -6.46 -7.23
N PRO A 39 -12.28 -7.23 -8.32
CA PRO A 39 -11.56 -8.49 -8.48
C PRO A 39 -10.04 -8.32 -8.45
N THR A 40 -9.51 -7.27 -9.07
CA THR A 40 -8.07 -7.00 -9.07
C THR A 40 -7.58 -6.74 -7.65
N VAL A 41 -8.31 -5.92 -6.89
CA VAL A 41 -7.95 -5.62 -5.51
C VAL A 41 -7.97 -6.90 -4.68
N SER A 42 -9.02 -7.72 -4.82
CA SER A 42 -9.13 -8.96 -4.05
C SER A 42 -8.00 -9.93 -4.35
N GLN A 43 -7.60 -10.05 -5.60
CA GLN A 43 -6.48 -10.91 -5.98
C GLN A 43 -5.17 -10.43 -5.38
N THR A 44 -4.92 -9.14 -5.46
CA THR A 44 -3.69 -8.56 -4.93
C THR A 44 -3.63 -8.70 -3.41
N VAL A 45 -4.75 -8.40 -2.74
CA VAL A 45 -4.84 -8.53 -1.28
C VAL A 45 -4.61 -9.99 -0.88
N GLY A 46 -5.22 -10.93 -1.60
CA GLY A 46 -5.02 -12.35 -1.31
C GLY A 46 -3.58 -12.79 -1.42
N ARG A 47 -2.88 -12.29 -2.45
CA ARG A 47 -1.45 -12.60 -2.62
C ARG A 47 -0.64 -11.99 -1.48
N MET A 48 -0.92 -10.76 -1.10
CA MET A 48 -0.20 -10.09 -0.01
C MET A 48 -0.44 -10.79 1.32
N GLU A 49 -1.64 -11.31 1.51
CA GLU A 49 -1.95 -12.07 2.71
C GLU A 49 -1.13 -13.36 2.76
N ARG A 50 -1.03 -14.07 1.63
CA ARG A 50 -0.20 -15.28 1.54
C ARG A 50 1.27 -14.97 1.78
N ASP A 51 1.71 -13.80 1.35
CA ASP A 51 3.11 -13.38 1.52
C ASP A 51 3.40 -12.85 2.92
N GLY A 52 2.39 -12.81 3.80
CA GLY A 52 2.59 -12.39 5.19
C GLY A 52 2.72 -10.90 5.37
N LEU A 53 2.23 -10.10 4.43
CA LEU A 53 2.36 -8.64 4.49
C LEU A 53 1.14 -7.97 5.10
N ILE A 54 -0.04 -8.57 4.95
CA ILE A 54 -1.27 -8.06 5.55
C ILE A 54 -2.08 -9.21 6.11
N VAL A 55 -3.01 -8.86 7.01
CA VAL A 55 -4.03 -9.79 7.48
C VAL A 55 -5.39 -9.13 7.28
N VAL A 56 -6.40 -9.95 7.04
CA VAL A 56 -7.79 -9.49 6.94
C VAL A 56 -8.43 -9.76 8.30
N THR A 57 -8.91 -8.70 8.94
CA THR A 57 -9.50 -8.82 10.28
C THR A 57 -10.95 -9.29 10.19
N ASP A 58 -11.55 -9.55 11.36
CA ASP A 58 -12.92 -10.07 11.42
C ASP A 58 -13.94 -9.13 10.78
N ASP A 59 -13.69 -7.82 10.84
CA ASP A 59 -14.60 -6.83 10.25
C ASP A 59 -14.23 -6.53 8.79
N ARG A 60 -13.41 -7.38 8.19
CA ARG A 60 -12.97 -7.29 6.78
C ARG A 60 -12.07 -6.09 6.50
N SER A 61 -11.55 -5.45 7.52
CA SER A 61 -10.55 -4.42 7.28
C SER A 61 -9.18 -5.08 7.08
N LEU A 62 -8.26 -4.33 6.52
CA LEU A 62 -6.91 -4.81 6.26
C LEU A 62 -5.98 -4.23 7.30
N ALA A 63 -5.07 -5.07 7.81
CA ALA A 63 -4.07 -4.62 8.75
C ALA A 63 -2.71 -5.05 8.28
N LEU A 64 -1.73 -4.16 8.38
CA LEU A 64 -0.36 -4.49 8.02
C LEU A 64 0.25 -5.37 9.11
N THR A 65 0.94 -6.43 8.69
CA THR A 65 1.79 -7.17 9.62
C THR A 65 3.03 -6.34 9.90
N ASP A 66 3.87 -6.80 10.82
CA ASP A 66 5.14 -6.11 11.07
C ASP A 66 5.98 -6.05 9.80
N ALA A 67 6.03 -7.15 9.06
CA ALA A 67 6.76 -7.20 7.80
C ALA A 67 6.15 -6.25 6.77
N GLY A 68 4.83 -6.21 6.68
CA GLY A 68 4.14 -5.33 5.75
C GLY A 68 4.35 -3.87 6.09
N ARG A 69 4.30 -3.54 7.38
CA ARG A 69 4.49 -2.17 7.84
C ARG A 69 5.92 -1.70 7.54
N GLN A 70 6.90 -2.54 7.79
CA GLN A 70 8.29 -2.18 7.50
C GLN A 70 8.46 -1.93 6.00
N LYS A 71 7.90 -2.79 5.18
CA LYS A 71 8.00 -2.62 3.73
C LYS A 71 7.27 -1.35 3.27
N ALA A 72 6.11 -1.04 3.85
CA ALA A 72 5.36 0.16 3.52
C ALA A 72 6.15 1.42 3.87
N VAL A 73 6.78 1.43 5.04
CA VAL A 73 7.61 2.56 5.47
C VAL A 73 8.78 2.75 4.52
N ASP A 74 9.42 1.66 4.12
CA ASP A 74 10.54 1.73 3.18
C ASP A 74 10.11 2.30 1.83
N VAL A 75 8.94 1.91 1.35
CA VAL A 75 8.40 2.43 0.10
C VAL A 75 8.17 3.94 0.21
N MET A 76 7.57 4.39 1.30
CA MET A 76 7.32 5.80 1.49
C MET A 76 8.61 6.61 1.59
N ARG A 77 9.63 6.03 2.23
CA ARG A 77 10.92 6.68 2.32
C ARG A 77 11.57 6.84 0.95
N LYS A 78 11.52 5.80 0.13
CA LYS A 78 12.05 5.89 -1.23
C LYS A 78 11.35 6.96 -2.03
N HIS A 79 10.04 7.02 -1.90
CA HIS A 79 9.24 8.00 -2.61
C HIS A 79 9.61 9.44 -2.21
N ARG A 80 9.77 9.67 -0.92
CA ARG A 80 10.16 10.99 -0.42
C ARG A 80 11.55 11.39 -0.90
N LEU A 81 12.48 10.46 -0.91
CA LEU A 81 13.84 10.76 -1.38
C LEU A 81 13.84 11.14 -2.85
N ALA A 82 13.06 10.44 -3.66
CA ALA A 82 12.96 10.77 -5.08
C ALA A 82 12.39 12.17 -5.27
N GLU A 83 11.36 12.53 -4.53
CA GLU A 83 10.77 13.85 -4.62
C GLU A 83 11.76 14.93 -4.21
N ARG A 84 12.50 14.71 -3.15
CA ARG A 84 13.49 15.70 -2.69
C ARG A 84 14.59 15.90 -3.70
N LEU A 85 15.06 14.82 -4.31
CA LEU A 85 16.10 14.94 -5.34
C LEU A 85 15.63 15.79 -6.51
N LEU A 86 14.40 15.61 -6.92
CA LEU A 86 13.84 16.43 -8.00
C LEU A 86 13.73 17.88 -7.61
N SER A 87 13.35 18.15 -6.37
CA SER A 87 13.25 19.52 -5.89
C SER A 87 14.61 20.19 -5.82
N ASP A 88 15.63 19.46 -5.42
CA ASP A 88 16.97 20.04 -5.25
C ASP A 88 17.65 20.35 -6.58
N VAL A 89 17.22 19.72 -7.64
CA VAL A 89 17.81 19.95 -8.97
C VAL A 89 17.31 21.23 -9.60
N ILE A 90 16.15 21.64 -9.22
CA ILE A 90 15.58 22.90 -9.73
C ILE A 90 16.23 24.08 -9.07
#